data_b231d9d1d30c8de8f1116b6ef8778652
#
_entry.id   b231d9d1d30c8de8f1116b6ef8778652
#
_cell.length_a   1.000
_cell.length_b   1.000
_cell.length_c   1.000
_cell.angle_alpha   90.00
_cell.angle_beta   90.00
_cell.angle_gamma   90.00
#
_symmetry.space_group_name_H-M   'P 1'
#
loop_
_entity.id
_entity.type
_entity.pdbx_description
1 polymer ?
#
loop_
_entity_poly.entity_id
_entity_poly.type
_entity_poly.pdbx_seq_one_letter_code
_entity_poly.pdbx_strand_id
1 'polypeptide(L)'
;MPIRGEKSPGPAKFTVPPPGPAERAYLKDVFAPGGQGRVQEVEDAARAWLALSASRAASGPLVVVAESSLALELLWQDLQTFGAGESVAKLPALNVEASRLASGQPAPDVSGERLKTLQRCLAWKGRGIVATCVQALLEPVAAPDRMRQGSERVAVGQEYDLDALCERLAAAGYEFEVEVLAKGQASRRGGLLDVWPLTEDWPARLEFFGDALESLRRFDPAEQRSREAIQELSIPPASDEAPEGAAVAPTEYFPADASFLWLDPDAILHHYAMSAELAG
;
A
#
# COMPACT_ATOMS: atom_id res chain seq x y z
N MET A 1 10.25 39.74 28.86
CA MET A 1 10.24 38.32 29.32
C MET A 1 9.49 37.50 28.27
N PRO A 2 10.13 36.57 27.55
CA PRO A 2 9.43 35.71 26.62
C PRO A 2 8.79 34.55 27.37
N ILE A 3 7.50 34.34 27.16
CA ILE A 3 6.71 33.25 27.68
C ILE A 3 7.25 31.94 27.01
N ARG A 4 7.79 31.05 27.83
CA ARG A 4 8.16 29.70 27.40
C ARG A 4 6.88 28.96 26.96
N GLY A 5 6.76 28.67 25.66
CA GLY A 5 5.74 27.78 25.19
C GLY A 5 5.96 26.36 25.74
N GLU A 6 5.05 25.92 26.59
CA GLU A 6 4.94 24.52 26.99
C GLU A 6 4.60 23.71 25.73
N LYS A 7 5.50 22.80 25.38
CA LYS A 7 5.20 21.76 24.38
C LYS A 7 4.05 20.92 24.93
N SER A 8 2.91 20.94 24.26
CA SER A 8 1.84 19.99 24.53
C SER A 8 2.41 18.56 24.57
N PRO A 9 2.06 17.74 25.57
CA PRO A 9 2.48 16.35 25.59
C PRO A 9 1.92 15.69 24.33
N GLY A 10 2.78 15.03 23.55
CA GLY A 10 2.37 14.24 22.41
C GLY A 10 1.36 13.17 22.85
N PRO A 11 0.52 12.65 21.91
CA PRO A 11 -0.50 11.68 22.25
C PRO A 11 0.11 10.51 23.03
N ALA A 12 -0.55 10.15 24.13
CA ALA A 12 -0.13 9.03 24.97
C ALA A 12 -0.04 7.78 24.09
N LYS A 13 1.16 7.20 23.99
CA LYS A 13 1.34 5.92 23.30
C LYS A 13 0.67 4.84 24.13
N PHE A 14 -0.49 4.37 23.69
CA PHE A 14 -1.09 3.18 24.26
C PHE A 14 -0.17 1.99 24.00
N THR A 15 0.32 1.37 25.05
CA THR A 15 1.12 0.14 24.94
C THR A 15 0.15 -1.04 24.97
N VAL A 16 0.07 -1.78 23.88
CA VAL A 16 -0.71 -3.03 23.83
C VAL A 16 -0.13 -4.01 24.84
N PRO A 17 -0.91 -4.47 25.85
CA PRO A 17 -0.42 -5.44 26.82
C PRO A 17 -0.02 -6.72 26.07
N PRO A 18 1.09 -7.37 26.44
CA PRO A 18 1.46 -8.64 25.82
C PRO A 18 0.45 -9.72 26.20
N PRO A 19 0.19 -10.71 25.31
CA PRO A 19 -0.66 -11.85 25.62
C PRO A 19 -0.15 -12.59 26.85
N GLY A 20 -1.05 -13.14 27.65
CA GLY A 20 -0.75 -13.99 28.81
C GLY A 20 -0.02 -15.29 28.43
N PRO A 21 0.48 -16.06 29.40
CA PRO A 21 1.23 -17.30 29.11
C PRO A 21 0.40 -18.34 28.32
N ALA A 22 -0.87 -18.51 28.64
CA ALA A 22 -1.77 -19.46 27.96
C ALA A 22 -2.06 -19.02 26.52
N GLU A 23 -2.33 -17.74 26.31
CA GLU A 23 -2.58 -17.17 24.99
C GLU A 23 -1.31 -17.25 24.11
N ARG A 24 -0.13 -16.99 24.68
CA ARG A 24 1.15 -17.16 23.94
C ARG A 24 1.39 -18.61 23.52
N ALA A 25 1.09 -19.58 24.39
CA ALA A 25 1.20 -21.00 24.05
C ALA A 25 0.26 -21.36 22.90
N TYR A 26 -1.02 -20.96 23.00
CA TYR A 26 -2.01 -21.18 21.96
C TYR A 26 -1.60 -20.54 20.62
N LEU A 27 -1.22 -19.27 20.62
CA LEU A 27 -0.79 -18.59 19.40
C LEU A 27 0.47 -19.26 18.78
N LYS A 28 1.39 -19.76 19.60
CA LYS A 28 2.56 -20.49 19.10
C LYS A 28 2.19 -21.77 18.37
N ASP A 29 1.22 -22.50 18.89
CA ASP A 29 0.75 -23.75 18.28
C ASP A 29 -0.05 -23.46 16.99
N VAL A 30 -0.92 -22.44 17.00
CA VAL A 30 -1.69 -22.00 15.82
C VAL A 30 -0.77 -21.55 14.67
N PHE A 31 0.30 -20.82 14.97
CA PHE A 31 1.25 -20.33 13.97
C PHE A 31 2.45 -21.26 13.72
N ALA A 32 2.41 -22.47 14.22
CA ALA A 32 3.31 -23.54 13.79
C ALA A 32 2.99 -23.94 12.33
N PRO A 33 3.95 -24.49 11.56
CA PRO A 33 3.71 -24.95 10.20
C PRO A 33 2.52 -25.92 10.12
N GLY A 34 1.49 -25.54 9.33
CA GLY A 34 0.24 -26.31 9.20
C GLY A 34 -0.73 -26.16 10.38
N GLY A 35 -0.41 -25.32 11.35
CA GLY A 35 -1.28 -25.04 12.50
C GLY A 35 -2.51 -24.26 12.07
N GLN A 36 -3.63 -24.54 12.73
CA GLN A 36 -4.91 -23.84 12.58
C GLN A 36 -5.54 -23.63 13.96
N GLY A 37 -6.26 -22.53 14.11
CA GLY A 37 -6.96 -22.26 15.35
C GLY A 37 -8.14 -21.33 15.13
N ARG A 38 -9.08 -21.34 16.07
CA ARG A 38 -10.24 -20.45 16.08
C ARG A 38 -10.34 -19.78 17.45
N VAL A 39 -10.45 -18.45 17.44
CA VAL A 39 -10.78 -17.65 18.61
C VAL A 39 -12.21 -17.18 18.45
N GLN A 40 -13.03 -17.35 19.47
CA GLN A 40 -14.44 -16.95 19.47
C GLN A 40 -14.68 -15.81 20.46
N GLU A 41 -15.81 -15.12 20.30
CA GLU A 41 -16.25 -14.05 21.21
C GLU A 41 -15.21 -12.91 21.32
N VAL A 42 -14.60 -12.52 20.20
CA VAL A 42 -13.68 -11.39 20.13
C VAL A 42 -14.48 -10.13 19.84
N GLU A 43 -14.57 -9.24 20.82
CA GLU A 43 -15.15 -7.91 20.64
C GLU A 43 -14.37 -7.11 19.59
N ASP A 44 -15.06 -6.27 18.81
CA ASP A 44 -14.46 -5.49 17.73
C ASP A 44 -13.24 -4.69 18.20
N ALA A 45 -13.32 -4.05 19.36
CA ALA A 45 -12.23 -3.31 19.96
C ALA A 45 -10.98 -4.15 20.29
N ALA A 46 -11.12 -5.49 20.39
CA ALA A 46 -10.02 -6.40 20.68
C ALA A 46 -9.38 -6.99 19.39
N ARG A 47 -9.97 -6.78 18.21
CA ARG A 47 -9.49 -7.34 16.93
C ARG A 47 -8.07 -6.87 16.60
N ALA A 48 -7.79 -5.58 16.75
CA ALA A 48 -6.45 -5.03 16.52
C ALA A 48 -5.42 -5.56 17.53
N TRP A 49 -5.79 -5.72 18.81
CA TRP A 49 -4.94 -6.34 19.82
C TRP A 49 -4.63 -7.81 19.48
N LEU A 50 -5.63 -8.57 19.04
CA LEU A 50 -5.47 -9.95 18.59
C LEU A 50 -4.50 -10.02 17.41
N ALA A 51 -4.69 -9.15 16.38
CA ALA A 51 -3.83 -9.10 15.20
C ALA A 51 -2.37 -8.79 15.58
N LEU A 52 -2.12 -7.83 16.46
CA LEU A 52 -0.79 -7.50 16.96
C LEU A 52 -0.15 -8.63 17.76
N SER A 53 -0.95 -9.31 18.58
CA SER A 53 -0.48 -10.45 19.36
C SER A 53 -0.15 -11.66 18.48
N ALA A 54 -0.99 -11.95 17.49
CA ALA A 54 -0.80 -12.97 16.48
C ALA A 54 0.45 -12.70 15.61
N SER A 55 0.63 -11.46 15.14
CA SER A 55 1.81 -11.07 14.36
C SER A 55 3.13 -11.28 15.11
N ARG A 56 3.14 -11.13 16.44
CA ARG A 56 4.33 -11.43 17.26
C ARG A 56 4.61 -12.92 17.37
N ALA A 57 3.61 -13.77 17.22
CA ALA A 57 3.75 -15.24 17.27
C ALA A 57 4.09 -15.84 15.91
N ALA A 58 3.64 -15.20 14.82
CA ALA A 58 3.93 -15.65 13.45
C ALA A 58 5.41 -15.58 13.10
N SER A 59 5.88 -16.43 12.20
CA SER A 59 7.27 -16.45 11.69
C SER A 59 7.50 -15.41 10.60
N GLY A 60 6.48 -15.19 9.74
CA GLY A 60 6.44 -14.25 8.64
C GLY A 60 5.38 -13.15 8.86
N PRO A 61 4.98 -12.45 7.80
CA PRO A 61 3.92 -11.45 7.88
C PRO A 61 2.56 -12.10 8.15
N LEU A 62 1.70 -11.38 8.88
CA LEU A 62 0.32 -11.76 9.15
C LEU A 62 -0.61 -10.96 8.23
N VAL A 63 -1.36 -11.65 7.39
CA VAL A 63 -2.44 -11.07 6.58
C VAL A 63 -3.72 -11.12 7.40
N VAL A 64 -4.26 -9.96 7.77
CA VAL A 64 -5.50 -9.84 8.53
C VAL A 64 -6.61 -9.45 7.56
N VAL A 65 -7.60 -10.33 7.41
CA VAL A 65 -8.70 -10.16 6.45
C VAL A 65 -9.97 -9.77 7.19
N ALA A 66 -10.44 -8.57 6.94
CA ALA A 66 -11.72 -8.06 7.42
C ALA A 66 -12.85 -8.41 6.43
N GLU A 67 -14.07 -8.46 6.93
CA GLU A 67 -15.27 -8.80 6.16
C GLU A 67 -15.65 -7.74 5.12
N SER A 68 -15.27 -6.46 5.33
CA SER A 68 -15.64 -5.36 4.46
C SER A 68 -14.60 -4.22 4.47
N SER A 69 -14.71 -3.31 3.50
CA SER A 69 -13.88 -2.08 3.48
C SER A 69 -14.08 -1.22 4.72
N LEU A 70 -15.32 -1.13 5.25
CA LEU A 70 -15.60 -0.38 6.48
C LEU A 70 -14.90 -1.02 7.68
N ALA A 71 -14.99 -2.33 7.83
CA ALA A 71 -14.32 -3.07 8.89
C ALA A 71 -12.79 -2.96 8.80
N LEU A 72 -12.25 -2.95 7.59
CA LEU A 72 -10.83 -2.69 7.35
C LEU A 72 -10.41 -1.30 7.84
N GLU A 73 -11.19 -0.25 7.56
CA GLU A 73 -10.87 1.11 8.01
C GLU A 73 -10.90 1.22 9.56
N LEU A 74 -11.86 0.60 10.21
CA LEU A 74 -11.93 0.56 11.68
C LEU A 74 -10.72 -0.19 12.27
N LEU A 75 -10.43 -1.37 11.74
CA LEU A 75 -9.23 -2.13 12.13
C LEU A 75 -7.94 -1.32 11.93
N TRP A 76 -7.83 -0.62 10.81
CA TRP A 76 -6.68 0.22 10.49
C TRP A 76 -6.49 1.35 11.50
N GLN A 77 -7.55 2.07 11.86
CA GLN A 77 -7.52 3.12 12.87
C GLN A 77 -7.07 2.58 14.23
N ASP A 78 -7.58 1.42 14.63
CA ASP A 78 -7.19 0.78 15.88
C ASP A 78 -5.72 0.34 15.87
N LEU A 79 -5.24 -0.25 14.77
CA LEU A 79 -3.83 -0.62 14.61
C LEU A 79 -2.91 0.61 14.70
N GLN A 80 -3.28 1.74 14.09
CA GLN A 80 -2.53 2.99 14.19
C GLN A 80 -2.53 3.52 15.64
N THR A 81 -3.68 3.48 16.31
CA THR A 81 -3.84 3.91 17.72
C THR A 81 -2.95 3.09 18.66
N PHE A 82 -2.83 1.80 18.42
CA PHE A 82 -1.92 0.93 19.19
C PHE A 82 -0.43 1.07 18.81
N GLY A 83 -0.10 2.00 17.89
CA GLY A 83 1.28 2.31 17.55
C GLY A 83 1.96 1.23 16.72
N ALA A 84 1.23 0.54 15.88
CA ALA A 84 1.76 -0.50 14.99
C ALA A 84 2.80 0.03 13.98
N GLY A 85 2.79 1.33 13.70
CA GLY A 85 3.83 2.05 12.95
C GLY A 85 4.09 1.46 11.56
N GLU A 86 5.35 1.51 11.13
CA GLU A 86 5.79 1.04 9.81
C GLU A 86 5.70 -0.48 9.60
N SER A 87 5.42 -1.25 10.65
CA SER A 87 5.26 -2.72 10.52
C SER A 87 3.89 -3.16 10.00
N VAL A 88 3.03 -2.20 9.66
CA VAL A 88 1.69 -2.47 9.11
C VAL A 88 1.55 -1.83 7.74
N ALA A 89 0.89 -2.55 6.82
CA ALA A 89 0.49 -2.06 5.52
C ALA A 89 -1.01 -2.31 5.31
N LYS A 90 -1.69 -1.45 4.56
CA LYS A 90 -3.10 -1.60 4.23
C LYS A 90 -3.25 -1.89 2.75
N LEU A 91 -3.97 -2.96 2.40
CA LEU A 91 -4.39 -3.28 1.05
C LEU A 91 -5.91 -3.03 0.95
N PRO A 92 -6.33 -1.83 0.55
CA PRO A 92 -7.74 -1.49 0.43
C PRO A 92 -8.36 -2.06 -0.84
N ALA A 93 -9.69 -2.19 -0.88
CA ALA A 93 -10.44 -2.43 -2.10
C ALA A 93 -10.54 -1.14 -2.94
N LEU A 94 -10.61 -1.29 -4.26
CA LEU A 94 -10.72 -0.14 -5.18
C LEU A 94 -12.08 0.57 -5.11
N ASN A 95 -13.11 -0.06 -4.51
CA ASN A 95 -14.47 0.47 -4.43
C ASN A 95 -14.99 0.98 -5.79
N VAL A 96 -14.83 0.15 -6.82
CA VAL A 96 -15.08 0.49 -8.22
C VAL A 96 -16.49 1.06 -8.46
N GLU A 97 -17.47 0.64 -7.65
CA GLU A 97 -18.84 1.16 -7.80
C GLU A 97 -18.98 2.64 -7.44
N ALA A 98 -18.37 3.08 -6.34
CA ALA A 98 -18.40 4.50 -5.95
C ALA A 98 -17.59 5.39 -6.91
N SER A 99 -16.49 4.86 -7.44
CA SER A 99 -15.64 5.58 -8.41
C SER A 99 -16.20 5.58 -9.82
N ARG A 100 -16.87 4.50 -10.27
CA ARG A 100 -17.53 4.43 -11.58
C ARG A 100 -18.68 5.44 -11.72
N LEU A 101 -19.33 5.82 -10.65
CA LEU A 101 -20.39 6.84 -10.67
C LEU A 101 -19.83 8.26 -10.93
N ALA A 102 -18.55 8.51 -10.63
CA ALA A 102 -17.94 9.85 -10.74
C ALA A 102 -17.01 9.99 -11.97
N SER A 103 -16.14 9.04 -12.25
CA SER A 103 -15.11 9.16 -13.31
C SER A 103 -14.73 7.86 -14.02
N GLY A 104 -15.24 6.73 -13.57
CA GLY A 104 -14.88 5.41 -14.11
C GLY A 104 -13.51 4.87 -13.67
N GLN A 105 -12.73 5.67 -12.94
CA GLN A 105 -11.40 5.27 -12.43
C GLN A 105 -11.37 5.28 -10.90
N PRO A 106 -10.59 4.38 -10.26
CA PRO A 106 -10.38 4.40 -8.82
C PRO A 106 -9.75 5.73 -8.35
N ALA A 107 -10.02 6.12 -7.10
CA ALA A 107 -9.37 7.29 -6.55
C ALA A 107 -7.84 7.10 -6.51
N PRO A 108 -7.03 8.05 -7.02
CA PRO A 108 -5.58 7.90 -7.13
C PRO A 108 -4.89 7.57 -5.79
N ASP A 109 -5.43 8.03 -4.67
CA ASP A 109 -4.88 7.73 -3.34
C ASP A 109 -5.11 6.28 -2.93
N VAL A 110 -6.27 5.68 -3.27
CA VAL A 110 -6.55 4.26 -3.02
C VAL A 110 -5.65 3.38 -3.88
N SER A 111 -5.54 3.69 -5.17
CA SER A 111 -4.64 2.98 -6.09
C SER A 111 -3.18 3.07 -5.64
N GLY A 112 -2.75 4.25 -5.18
CA GLY A 112 -1.40 4.46 -4.64
C GLY A 112 -1.14 3.65 -3.37
N GLU A 113 -2.09 3.55 -2.45
CA GLU A 113 -1.98 2.74 -1.23
C GLU A 113 -1.90 1.25 -1.56
N ARG A 114 -2.72 0.77 -2.52
CA ARG A 114 -2.64 -0.61 -3.02
C ARG A 114 -1.28 -0.92 -3.62
N LEU A 115 -0.79 -0.08 -4.54
CA LEU A 115 0.52 -0.25 -5.17
C LEU A 115 1.66 -0.27 -4.15
N LYS A 116 1.67 0.67 -3.20
CA LYS A 116 2.63 0.68 -2.08
C LYS A 116 2.63 -0.64 -1.33
N THR A 117 1.45 -1.15 -1.01
CA THR A 117 1.30 -2.39 -0.24
C THR A 117 1.72 -3.61 -1.04
N LEU A 118 1.31 -3.73 -2.31
CA LEU A 118 1.71 -4.82 -3.19
C LEU A 118 3.24 -4.85 -3.39
N GLN A 119 3.86 -3.71 -3.70
CA GLN A 119 5.32 -3.60 -3.83
C GLN A 119 6.03 -3.98 -2.51
N ARG A 120 5.49 -3.54 -1.39
CA ARG A 120 6.02 -3.88 -0.08
C ARG A 120 5.95 -5.38 0.20
N CYS A 121 4.84 -6.02 -0.16
CA CYS A 121 4.68 -7.47 -0.01
C CYS A 121 5.76 -8.25 -0.78
N LEU A 122 6.13 -7.81 -1.99
CA LEU A 122 7.19 -8.43 -2.79
C LEU A 122 8.59 -8.34 -2.16
N ALA A 123 8.82 -7.31 -1.36
CA ALA A 123 10.09 -7.07 -0.67
C ALA A 123 10.04 -7.41 0.82
N TRP A 124 8.90 -7.89 1.32
CA TRP A 124 8.68 -8.08 2.75
C TRP A 124 9.59 -9.14 3.33
N LYS A 125 10.21 -8.80 4.43
CA LYS A 125 11.06 -9.72 5.20
C LYS A 125 10.68 -9.66 6.67
N GLY A 126 10.50 -10.84 7.26
CA GLY A 126 10.17 -10.96 8.68
C GLY A 126 8.73 -10.61 9.02
N ARG A 127 8.49 -10.23 10.26
CA ARG A 127 7.15 -10.03 10.83
C ARG A 127 6.57 -8.69 10.44
N GLY A 128 5.25 -8.65 10.40
CA GLY A 128 4.45 -7.44 10.19
C GLY A 128 3.01 -7.79 9.92
N ILE A 129 2.19 -6.82 9.59
CA ILE A 129 0.77 -6.99 9.32
C ILE A 129 0.43 -6.40 7.96
N VAL A 130 -0.29 -7.17 7.14
CA VAL A 130 -1.02 -6.67 5.98
C VAL A 130 -2.50 -6.70 6.33
N ALA A 131 -3.09 -5.54 6.59
CA ALA A 131 -4.53 -5.43 6.82
C ALA A 131 -5.24 -5.29 5.47
N THR A 132 -6.26 -6.10 5.23
CA THR A 132 -7.03 -6.12 3.99
C THR A 132 -8.49 -6.50 4.24
N CYS A 133 -9.32 -6.49 3.20
CA CYS A 133 -10.68 -7.02 3.24
C CYS A 133 -10.91 -8.03 2.12
N VAL A 134 -12.00 -8.80 2.23
CA VAL A 134 -12.31 -9.84 1.24
C VAL A 134 -12.47 -9.27 -0.16
N GLN A 135 -13.10 -8.11 -0.31
CA GLN A 135 -13.26 -7.45 -1.61
C GLN A 135 -11.91 -7.16 -2.27
N ALA A 136 -10.95 -6.62 -1.51
CA ALA A 136 -9.61 -6.33 -2.03
C ALA A 136 -8.87 -7.58 -2.53
N LEU A 137 -9.10 -8.74 -1.89
CA LEU A 137 -8.51 -10.02 -2.29
C LEU A 137 -9.16 -10.62 -3.53
N LEU A 138 -10.39 -10.23 -3.85
CA LEU A 138 -11.12 -10.66 -5.04
C LEU A 138 -10.84 -9.80 -6.28
N GLU A 139 -10.28 -8.61 -6.08
CA GLU A 139 -9.92 -7.71 -7.19
C GLU A 139 -8.61 -8.17 -7.83
N PRO A 140 -8.64 -8.60 -9.11
CA PRO A 140 -7.46 -9.09 -9.79
C PRO A 140 -6.44 -7.97 -10.01
N VAL A 141 -5.15 -8.32 -9.96
CA VAL A 141 -4.01 -7.40 -10.12
C VAL A 141 -3.04 -7.90 -11.18
N ALA A 142 -2.14 -7.03 -11.65
CA ALA A 142 -1.03 -7.42 -12.51
C ALA A 142 -0.12 -8.43 -11.80
N ALA A 143 0.45 -9.39 -12.54
CA ALA A 143 1.37 -10.37 -11.97
C ALA A 143 2.61 -9.69 -11.35
N PRO A 144 3.21 -10.26 -10.27
CA PRO A 144 4.36 -9.68 -9.57
C PRO A 144 5.55 -9.34 -10.49
N ASP A 145 5.84 -10.20 -11.47
CA ASP A 145 6.96 -9.96 -12.40
C ASP A 145 6.68 -8.78 -13.32
N ARG A 146 5.44 -8.60 -13.74
CA ARG A 146 5.03 -7.45 -14.54
C ARG A 146 5.14 -6.15 -13.75
N MET A 147 4.75 -6.18 -12.48
CA MET A 147 4.90 -5.03 -11.56
C MET A 147 6.38 -4.65 -11.42
N ARG A 148 7.28 -5.63 -11.28
CA ARG A 148 8.73 -5.39 -11.20
C ARG A 148 9.29 -4.83 -12.50
N GLN A 149 8.92 -5.41 -13.66
CA GLN A 149 9.39 -5.00 -14.97
C GLN A 149 8.86 -3.63 -15.41
N GLY A 150 7.64 -3.28 -15.03
CA GLY A 150 7.01 -1.98 -15.32
C GLY A 150 7.44 -0.85 -14.37
N SER A 151 8.25 -1.13 -13.36
CA SER A 151 8.73 -0.11 -12.42
C SER A 151 10.06 0.47 -12.90
N GLU A 152 10.10 1.78 -13.10
CA GLU A 152 11.33 2.51 -13.40
C GLU A 152 12.04 2.91 -12.09
N ARG A 153 13.37 2.88 -12.10
CA ARG A 153 14.18 3.41 -11.01
C ARG A 153 15.20 4.39 -11.58
N VAL A 154 15.13 5.60 -11.09
CA VAL A 154 16.00 6.68 -11.53
C VAL A 154 16.85 7.19 -10.36
N ALA A 155 18.11 7.51 -10.61
CA ALA A 155 19.04 7.99 -9.60
C ALA A 155 19.93 9.11 -10.17
N VAL A 156 20.25 10.08 -9.33
CA VAL A 156 21.13 11.20 -9.67
C VAL A 156 22.51 10.67 -10.07
N GLY A 157 23.09 11.25 -11.14
CA GLY A 157 24.38 10.87 -11.67
C GLY A 157 24.38 9.68 -12.63
N GLN A 158 23.20 9.13 -12.95
CA GLN A 158 23.04 8.10 -13.97
C GLN A 158 22.61 8.74 -15.31
N GLU A 159 22.88 8.04 -16.41
CA GLU A 159 22.47 8.45 -17.75
C GLU A 159 21.19 7.74 -18.18
N TYR A 160 20.27 8.48 -18.79
CA TYR A 160 18.99 7.98 -19.29
C TYR A 160 18.69 8.64 -20.64
N ASP A 161 18.27 7.84 -21.61
CA ASP A 161 17.57 8.38 -22.77
C ASP A 161 16.21 8.90 -22.31
N LEU A 162 16.07 10.22 -22.27
CA LEU A 162 14.87 10.90 -21.74
C LEU A 162 13.63 10.62 -22.62
N ASP A 163 13.80 10.49 -23.95
CA ASP A 163 12.69 10.15 -24.83
C ASP A 163 12.18 8.74 -24.55
N ALA A 164 13.09 7.78 -24.47
CA ALA A 164 12.77 6.40 -24.14
C ALA A 164 12.18 6.26 -22.72
N LEU A 165 12.63 7.05 -21.74
CA LEU A 165 12.05 7.09 -20.39
C LEU A 165 10.60 7.59 -20.43
N CYS A 166 10.31 8.66 -21.17
CA CYS A 166 8.94 9.15 -21.33
C CYS A 166 8.03 8.13 -22.01
N GLU A 167 8.52 7.44 -23.05
CA GLU A 167 7.77 6.36 -23.72
C GLU A 167 7.44 5.22 -22.75
N ARG A 168 8.39 4.80 -21.91
CA ARG A 168 8.15 3.76 -20.89
C ARG A 168 7.15 4.21 -19.83
N LEU A 169 7.20 5.46 -19.39
CA LEU A 169 6.22 6.01 -18.46
C LEU A 169 4.82 6.07 -19.08
N ALA A 170 4.70 6.48 -20.34
CA ALA A 170 3.42 6.46 -21.04
C ALA A 170 2.87 5.02 -21.18
N ALA A 171 3.73 4.07 -21.53
CA ALA A 171 3.36 2.64 -21.58
C ALA A 171 3.01 2.05 -20.20
N ALA A 172 3.55 2.63 -19.12
CA ALA A 172 3.23 2.30 -17.74
C ALA A 172 1.94 2.98 -17.23
N GLY A 173 1.24 3.74 -18.08
CA GLY A 173 -0.07 4.35 -17.78
C GLY A 173 0.00 5.78 -17.24
N TYR A 174 1.17 6.44 -17.27
CA TYR A 174 1.25 7.86 -16.90
C TYR A 174 0.63 8.75 -17.98
N GLU A 175 -0.23 9.67 -17.55
CA GLU A 175 -0.86 10.66 -18.42
C GLU A 175 0.07 11.88 -18.58
N PHE A 176 0.48 12.16 -19.83
CA PHE A 176 1.35 13.31 -20.11
C PHE A 176 0.53 14.57 -20.28
N GLU A 177 0.74 15.53 -19.37
CA GLU A 177 0.03 16.80 -19.29
C GLU A 177 0.98 18.00 -19.40
N VAL A 178 0.43 19.20 -19.58
CA VAL A 178 1.22 20.44 -19.61
C VAL A 178 1.90 20.68 -18.25
N GLU A 179 1.19 20.38 -17.15
CA GLU A 179 1.65 20.48 -15.77
C GLU A 179 1.17 19.28 -14.97
N VAL A 180 1.98 18.85 -14.01
CA VAL A 180 1.63 17.77 -13.09
C VAL A 180 0.83 18.37 -11.93
N LEU A 181 -0.45 18.02 -11.86
CA LEU A 181 -1.40 18.48 -10.84
C LEU A 181 -2.00 17.35 -10.01
N ALA A 182 -1.89 16.11 -10.49
CA ALA A 182 -2.44 14.92 -9.85
C ALA A 182 -1.47 13.73 -9.94
N LYS A 183 -1.66 12.77 -9.05
CA LYS A 183 -0.95 11.48 -9.10
C LYS A 183 -1.25 10.75 -10.41
N GLY A 184 -0.26 10.06 -10.96
CA GLY A 184 -0.34 9.37 -12.24
C GLY A 184 -0.05 10.26 -13.46
N GLN A 185 0.23 11.54 -13.25
CA GLN A 185 0.60 12.47 -14.33
C GLN A 185 2.10 12.63 -14.48
N ALA A 186 2.53 12.94 -15.70
CA ALA A 186 3.87 13.35 -16.07
C ALA A 186 3.83 14.58 -16.97
N SER A 187 4.91 15.37 -16.98
CA SER A 187 5.06 16.54 -17.84
C SER A 187 6.51 16.67 -18.28
N ARG A 188 6.73 16.87 -19.58
CA ARG A 188 8.06 17.08 -20.12
C ARG A 188 8.22 18.47 -20.71
N ARG A 189 9.31 19.15 -20.33
CA ARG A 189 9.65 20.50 -20.83
C ARG A 189 11.17 20.60 -21.06
N GLY A 190 11.61 20.35 -22.29
CA GLY A 190 13.04 20.31 -22.61
C GLY A 190 13.76 19.18 -21.85
N GLY A 191 14.76 19.54 -21.06
CA GLY A 191 15.49 18.61 -20.18
C GLY A 191 14.85 18.39 -18.80
N LEU A 192 13.62 18.87 -18.59
CA LEU A 192 12.87 18.66 -17.34
C LEU A 192 11.79 17.61 -17.54
N LEU A 193 11.73 16.65 -16.62
CA LEU A 193 10.65 15.68 -16.50
C LEU A 193 10.05 15.79 -15.09
N ASP A 194 8.81 16.20 -15.01
CA ASP A 194 8.01 16.16 -13.79
C ASP A 194 7.17 14.89 -13.83
N VAL A 195 7.10 14.16 -12.71
CA VAL A 195 6.28 12.94 -12.59
C VAL A 195 5.71 12.82 -11.19
N TRP A 196 4.45 12.42 -11.07
CA TRP A 196 3.84 12.14 -9.77
C TRP A 196 3.44 10.67 -9.67
N PRO A 197 4.34 9.82 -9.16
CA PRO A 197 4.01 8.43 -8.93
C PRO A 197 2.84 8.29 -7.96
N LEU A 198 1.95 7.32 -8.19
CA LEU A 198 0.82 7.04 -7.29
C LEU A 198 1.28 6.70 -5.86
N THR A 199 2.48 6.15 -5.73
CA THR A 199 3.08 5.76 -4.45
C THR A 199 3.74 6.90 -3.69
N GLU A 200 3.89 8.08 -4.29
CA GLU A 200 4.56 9.22 -3.68
C GLU A 200 3.55 10.28 -3.19
N ASP A 201 3.89 10.94 -2.08
CA ASP A 201 3.03 12.00 -1.53
C ASP A 201 3.22 13.33 -2.27
N TRP A 202 4.34 13.49 -2.99
CA TRP A 202 4.71 14.68 -3.75
C TRP A 202 5.23 14.30 -5.13
N PRO A 203 4.96 15.14 -6.15
CA PRO A 203 5.57 14.97 -7.45
C PRO A 203 7.08 15.21 -7.38
N ALA A 204 7.81 14.59 -8.30
CA ALA A 204 9.24 14.74 -8.44
C ALA A 204 9.59 15.43 -9.75
N ARG A 205 10.58 16.31 -9.71
CA ARG A 205 11.20 16.97 -10.85
C ARG A 205 12.59 16.40 -11.08
N LEU A 206 12.79 15.88 -12.28
CA LEU A 206 14.04 15.33 -12.79
C LEU A 206 14.64 16.37 -13.75
N GLU A 207 15.89 16.80 -13.50
CA GLU A 207 16.59 17.76 -14.35
C GLU A 207 17.73 17.05 -15.05
N PHE A 208 17.69 17.05 -16.38
CA PHE A 208 18.67 16.42 -17.24
C PHE A 208 19.55 17.47 -17.94
N PHE A 209 20.86 17.17 -18.01
CA PHE A 209 21.79 17.85 -18.90
C PHE A 209 22.33 16.82 -19.91
N GLY A 210 21.83 16.90 -21.14
CA GLY A 210 21.94 15.79 -22.09
C GLY A 210 21.21 14.58 -21.55
N ASP A 211 21.88 13.45 -21.47
CA ASP A 211 21.33 12.20 -20.93
C ASP A 211 21.58 12.01 -19.43
N ALA A 212 22.40 12.88 -18.81
CA ALA A 212 22.74 12.79 -17.40
C ALA A 212 21.64 13.39 -16.52
N LEU A 213 21.12 12.62 -15.55
CA LEU A 213 20.22 13.12 -14.50
C LEU A 213 21.06 13.88 -13.45
N GLU A 214 21.06 15.22 -13.51
CA GLU A 214 21.86 16.05 -12.62
C GLU A 214 21.19 16.33 -11.27
N SER A 215 19.86 16.50 -11.27
CA SER A 215 19.14 16.76 -10.03
C SER A 215 17.78 16.07 -10.01
N LEU A 216 17.38 15.68 -8.80
CA LEU A 216 16.10 15.06 -8.50
C LEU A 216 15.54 15.66 -7.21
N ARG A 217 14.34 16.22 -7.28
CA ARG A 217 13.74 16.89 -6.12
C ARG A 217 12.22 16.73 -6.10
N ARG A 218 11.65 16.61 -4.93
CA ARG A 218 10.20 16.76 -4.73
C ARG A 218 9.80 18.23 -4.80
N PHE A 219 8.61 18.52 -5.28
CA PHE A 219 8.10 19.89 -5.35
C PHE A 219 6.61 19.97 -4.99
N ASP A 220 6.17 21.17 -4.62
CA ASP A 220 4.77 21.48 -4.40
C ASP A 220 4.08 21.78 -5.73
N PRO A 221 3.07 21.01 -6.17
CA PRO A 221 2.44 21.19 -7.47
C PRO A 221 1.64 22.50 -7.58
N ALA A 222 1.08 23.00 -6.47
CA ALA A 222 0.32 24.25 -6.46
C ALA A 222 1.22 25.49 -6.50
N GLU A 223 2.33 25.46 -5.77
CA GLU A 223 3.28 26.58 -5.69
C GLU A 223 4.45 26.47 -6.67
N GLN A 224 4.63 25.30 -7.31
CA GLN A 224 5.77 24.98 -8.19
C GLN A 224 7.15 25.14 -7.49
N ARG A 225 7.16 25.06 -6.15
CA ARG A 225 8.37 25.25 -5.34
C ARG A 225 9.00 23.93 -4.96
N SER A 226 10.33 23.85 -5.07
CA SER A 226 11.08 22.70 -4.58
C SER A 226 10.93 22.53 -3.08
N ARG A 227 10.74 21.30 -2.64
CA ARG A 227 10.63 20.90 -1.22
C ARG A 227 11.94 20.30 -0.73
N GLU A 228 12.32 19.15 -1.23
CA GLU A 228 13.51 18.43 -0.80
C GLU A 228 14.22 17.79 -1.99
N ALA A 229 15.56 17.71 -1.93
CA ALA A 229 16.34 16.93 -2.86
C ALA A 229 16.37 15.46 -2.44
N ILE A 230 16.20 14.57 -3.41
CA ILE A 230 16.30 13.12 -3.20
C ILE A 230 17.34 12.55 -4.16
N GLN A 231 17.90 11.38 -3.85
CA GLN A 231 18.97 10.79 -4.66
C GLN A 231 18.45 9.75 -5.65
N GLU A 232 17.32 9.15 -5.36
CA GLU A 232 16.69 8.12 -6.19
C GLU A 232 15.18 8.20 -6.08
N LEU A 233 14.50 7.73 -7.11
CA LEU A 233 13.04 7.62 -7.16
C LEU A 233 12.66 6.29 -7.82
N SER A 234 11.69 5.60 -7.21
CA SER A 234 11.02 4.45 -7.81
C SER A 234 9.68 4.91 -8.40
N ILE A 235 9.46 4.64 -9.66
CA ILE A 235 8.26 5.03 -10.40
C ILE A 235 7.56 3.75 -10.84
N PRO A 236 6.59 3.24 -10.06
CA PRO A 236 5.82 2.07 -10.44
C PRO A 236 4.87 2.38 -11.60
N PRO A 237 4.25 1.36 -12.23
CA PRO A 237 3.12 1.58 -13.12
C PRO A 237 2.03 2.44 -12.46
N ALA A 238 1.33 3.24 -13.25
CA ALA A 238 0.26 4.11 -12.76
C ALA A 238 -1.05 3.36 -12.44
N SER A 239 -1.03 2.03 -12.45
CA SER A 239 -2.15 1.16 -12.08
C SER A 239 -1.63 -0.22 -11.67
N ASP A 240 -2.36 -0.91 -10.79
CA ASP A 240 -2.18 -2.34 -10.50
C ASP A 240 -3.01 -3.25 -11.43
N GLU A 241 -3.71 -2.67 -12.39
CA GLU A 241 -4.52 -3.41 -13.34
C GLU A 241 -3.66 -4.28 -14.27
N ALA A 242 -4.17 -5.47 -14.56
CA ALA A 242 -3.58 -6.36 -15.54
C ALA A 242 -4.25 -6.23 -16.90
N PRO A 243 -3.52 -6.44 -18.00
CA PRO A 243 -4.14 -6.68 -19.28
C PRO A 243 -5.05 -7.90 -19.22
N GLU A 244 -6.03 -7.92 -20.12
CA GLU A 244 -6.97 -9.04 -20.23
C GLU A 244 -6.23 -10.38 -20.32
N GLY A 245 -6.63 -11.34 -19.48
CA GLY A 245 -6.04 -12.69 -19.44
C GLY A 245 -4.69 -12.83 -18.71
N ALA A 246 -4.14 -11.73 -18.12
CA ALA A 246 -2.86 -11.75 -17.40
C ALA A 246 -2.99 -11.33 -15.92
N ALA A 247 -4.21 -11.32 -15.41
CA ALA A 247 -4.51 -10.95 -14.04
C ALA A 247 -4.29 -12.13 -13.08
N VAL A 248 -3.81 -11.82 -11.89
CA VAL A 248 -3.59 -12.78 -10.80
C VAL A 248 -4.31 -12.32 -9.53
N ALA A 249 -4.50 -13.23 -8.58
CA ALA A 249 -5.01 -12.85 -7.26
C ALA A 249 -3.96 -12.06 -6.48
N PRO A 250 -4.35 -11.04 -5.68
CA PRO A 250 -3.43 -10.30 -4.83
C PRO A 250 -2.62 -11.17 -3.86
N THR A 251 -3.12 -12.36 -3.54
CA THR A 251 -2.44 -13.34 -2.69
C THR A 251 -1.09 -13.81 -3.25
N GLU A 252 -0.85 -13.69 -4.56
CA GLU A 252 0.43 -14.02 -5.19
C GLU A 252 1.56 -13.04 -4.82
N TYR A 253 1.22 -11.90 -4.25
CA TYR A 253 2.19 -10.93 -3.74
C TYR A 253 2.65 -11.24 -2.32
N PHE A 254 1.91 -12.06 -1.58
CA PHE A 254 2.26 -12.34 -0.19
C PHE A 254 3.43 -13.33 -0.12
N PRO A 255 4.36 -13.12 0.84
CA PRO A 255 5.44 -14.08 1.07
C PRO A 255 4.91 -15.49 1.37
N ALA A 256 5.66 -16.50 0.98
CA ALA A 256 5.26 -17.90 1.15
C ALA A 256 5.10 -18.33 2.63
N ASP A 257 5.73 -17.61 3.56
CA ASP A 257 5.61 -17.79 5.01
C ASP A 257 4.54 -16.90 5.65
N ALA A 258 3.71 -16.24 4.84
CA ALA A 258 2.60 -15.44 5.35
C ALA A 258 1.55 -16.33 6.03
N SER A 259 1.07 -15.86 7.18
CA SER A 259 -0.05 -16.46 7.91
C SER A 259 -1.30 -15.62 7.73
N PHE A 260 -2.48 -16.24 7.84
CA PHE A 260 -3.75 -15.52 7.66
C PHE A 260 -4.56 -15.52 8.96
N LEU A 261 -5.13 -14.34 9.28
CA LEU A 261 -6.11 -14.15 10.34
C LEU A 261 -7.40 -13.63 9.71
N TRP A 262 -8.43 -14.46 9.67
CA TRP A 262 -9.76 -14.11 9.16
C TRP A 262 -10.61 -13.58 10.31
N LEU A 263 -11.02 -12.30 10.20
CA LEU A 263 -11.91 -11.67 11.17
C LEU A 263 -13.35 -11.92 10.72
N ASP A 264 -14.17 -12.52 11.61
CA ASP A 264 -15.56 -12.88 11.30
C ASP A 264 -15.70 -13.70 10.00
N PRO A 265 -15.28 -14.98 9.99
CA PRO A 265 -15.33 -15.82 8.78
C PRO A 265 -16.73 -15.98 8.17
N ASP A 266 -17.78 -15.94 8.98
CA ASP A 266 -19.16 -16.09 8.49
C ASP A 266 -19.60 -14.84 7.70
N ALA A 267 -19.27 -13.64 8.19
CA ALA A 267 -19.49 -12.39 7.46
C ALA A 267 -18.62 -12.30 6.19
N ILE A 268 -17.37 -12.76 6.25
CA ILE A 268 -16.48 -12.82 5.08
C ILE A 268 -17.09 -13.71 3.98
N LEU A 269 -17.61 -14.89 4.33
CA LEU A 269 -18.25 -15.79 3.37
C LEU A 269 -19.51 -15.16 2.76
N HIS A 270 -20.29 -14.43 3.57
CA HIS A 270 -21.46 -13.70 3.07
C HIS A 270 -21.06 -12.62 2.05
N HIS A 271 -20.08 -11.77 2.37
CA HIS A 271 -19.58 -10.75 1.46
C HIS A 271 -18.94 -11.32 0.20
N TYR A 272 -18.24 -12.45 0.32
CA TYR A 272 -17.71 -13.19 -0.84
C TYR A 272 -18.81 -13.62 -1.79
N ALA A 273 -19.88 -14.25 -1.27
CA ALA A 273 -20.99 -14.71 -2.08
C ALA A 273 -21.69 -13.56 -2.82
N MET A 274 -21.94 -12.45 -2.13
CA MET A 274 -22.50 -11.24 -2.75
C MET A 274 -21.61 -10.67 -3.85
N SER A 275 -20.30 -10.60 -3.61
CA SER A 275 -19.35 -10.08 -4.61
C SER A 275 -19.24 -10.99 -5.84
N ALA A 276 -19.32 -12.30 -5.66
CA ALA A 276 -19.32 -13.28 -6.74
C ALA A 276 -20.59 -13.19 -7.61
N GLU A 277 -21.75 -12.95 -7.02
CA GLU A 277 -23.02 -12.75 -7.75
C GLU A 277 -23.02 -11.47 -8.60
N LEU A 278 -22.32 -10.42 -8.15
CA LEU A 278 -22.22 -9.15 -8.90
C LEU A 278 -21.20 -9.20 -10.04
N ALA A 279 -20.26 -10.14 -10.02
CA ALA A 279 -19.22 -10.31 -11.02
C ALA A 279 -19.60 -11.26 -12.19
N GLY A 280 -20.70 -12.05 -12.04
CA GLY A 280 -21.23 -12.98 -13.05
C GLY A 280 -22.33 -12.37 -13.88
#